data_5f1943c16971810d9b26c05515bb4306
#
_entry.id   5f1943c16971810d9b26c05515bb4306
#
_cell.length_a   1.000
_cell.length_b   1.000
_cell.length_c   1.000
_cell.angle_alpha   90.00
_cell.angle_beta   90.00
_cell.angle_gamma   90.00
#
_symmetry.space_group_name_H-M   'P 1'
#
loop_
_entity.id
_entity.type
_entity.pdbx_description
1 polymer ?
#
loop_
_entity_poly.entity_id
_entity_poly.type
_entity_poly.pdbx_seq_one_letter_code
_entity_poly.pdbx_strand_id
1 'polypeptide(L)'
;MKDIYKVLENFASDALIDKDEYIKMYNESINDSEGFWKKHAKRINWIKNFSKVKDISFDKTDLYIKWFEDGTLNVSANCIDRHLKSNSAVSYTHLRAHETYDH
;
A
#
# COMPACT_ATOMS: atom_id res chain seq x y z
N MET A 1 -4.11 -21.68 -23.71
CA MET A 1 -5.08 -20.66 -24.08
C MET A 1 -5.38 -19.78 -22.86
N LYS A 2 -5.58 -18.54 -23.10
CA LYS A 2 -5.79 -17.61 -21.99
C LYS A 2 -7.06 -16.85 -22.18
N ASP A 3 -7.83 -16.80 -21.14
CA ASP A 3 -9.03 -15.97 -21.11
C ASP A 3 -8.64 -14.57 -20.65
N ILE A 4 -8.74 -13.64 -21.59
CA ILE A 4 -8.42 -12.25 -21.30
C ILE A 4 -9.71 -11.45 -21.33
N TYR A 5 -10.03 -10.83 -20.21
CA TYR A 5 -11.23 -10.03 -20.07
C TYR A 5 -10.85 -8.56 -20.01
N LYS A 6 -11.39 -7.80 -20.95
CA LYS A 6 -11.13 -6.37 -20.99
C LYS A 6 -11.87 -5.65 -19.87
N VAL A 7 -11.21 -4.68 -19.28
CA VAL A 7 -11.84 -3.81 -18.31
C VAL A 7 -12.81 -2.87 -19.03
N LEU A 8 -14.01 -2.76 -18.51
CA LEU A 8 -14.99 -1.84 -19.08
C LEU A 8 -14.51 -0.41 -18.94
N GLU A 9 -14.79 0.40 -19.96
CA GLU A 9 -14.27 1.76 -20.02
C GLU A 9 -14.74 2.63 -18.87
N ASN A 10 -15.97 2.44 -18.43
CA ASN A 10 -16.51 3.22 -17.32
C ASN A 10 -15.83 2.89 -15.99
N PHE A 11 -15.37 1.66 -15.82
CA PHE A 11 -14.59 1.30 -14.63
C PHE A 11 -13.19 1.88 -14.72
N ALA A 12 -12.57 1.82 -15.91
CA ALA A 12 -11.21 2.31 -16.08
C ALA A 12 -11.12 3.82 -15.88
N SER A 13 -12.13 4.57 -16.34
CA SER A 13 -12.11 6.02 -16.22
C SER A 13 -12.22 6.50 -14.77
N ASP A 14 -12.87 5.73 -13.92
CA ASP A 14 -13.05 6.07 -12.50
C ASP A 14 -11.95 5.48 -11.61
N ALA A 15 -11.11 4.61 -12.15
CA ALA A 15 -10.09 3.96 -11.37
C ALA A 15 -8.95 4.92 -11.04
N LEU A 16 -8.43 4.81 -9.81
CA LEU A 16 -7.27 5.58 -9.39
C LEU A 16 -6.04 5.20 -10.21
N ILE A 17 -5.92 3.92 -10.53
CA ILE A 17 -4.82 3.38 -11.32
C ILE A 17 -5.43 2.61 -12.50
N ASP A 18 -5.16 3.09 -13.71
CA ASP A 18 -5.58 2.39 -14.92
C ASP A 18 -4.46 1.48 -15.44
N LYS A 19 -4.66 0.89 -16.62
CA LYS A 19 -3.70 -0.04 -17.18
C LYS A 19 -2.35 0.61 -17.44
N ASP A 20 -2.34 1.80 -18.00
CA ASP A 20 -1.11 2.50 -18.33
C ASP A 20 -0.33 2.87 -17.07
N GLU A 21 -1.02 3.35 -16.06
CA GLU A 21 -0.40 3.68 -14.79
C GLU A 21 0.14 2.43 -14.11
N TYR A 22 -0.59 1.33 -14.17
CA TYR A 22 -0.13 0.07 -13.61
C TYR A 22 1.17 -0.40 -14.26
N ILE A 23 1.25 -0.35 -15.57
CA ILE A 23 2.45 -0.79 -16.30
C ILE A 23 3.64 0.08 -15.91
N LYS A 24 3.42 1.38 -15.81
CA LYS A 24 4.45 2.33 -15.42
C LYS A 24 4.96 2.03 -14.01
N MET A 25 4.05 1.83 -13.07
CA MET A 25 4.41 1.53 -11.69
C MET A 25 5.11 0.19 -11.56
N TYR A 26 4.63 -0.81 -12.30
CA TYR A 26 5.23 -2.13 -12.28
C TYR A 26 6.69 -2.09 -12.77
N ASN A 27 6.92 -1.39 -13.89
CA ASN A 27 8.27 -1.25 -14.43
C ASN A 27 9.17 -0.51 -13.45
N GLU A 28 8.66 0.51 -12.79
CA GLU A 28 9.42 1.22 -11.77
C GLU A 28 9.77 0.32 -10.60
N SER A 29 8.84 -0.54 -10.18
CA SER A 29 9.07 -1.44 -9.06
C SER A 29 10.14 -2.48 -9.35
N ILE A 30 10.33 -2.83 -10.62
CA ILE A 30 11.38 -3.78 -11.02
C ILE A 30 12.72 -3.08 -11.22
N ASN A 31 12.71 -1.93 -11.91
CA ASN A 31 13.93 -1.24 -12.27
C ASN A 31 14.56 -0.47 -11.12
N ASP A 32 13.72 0.07 -10.22
CA ASP A 32 14.19 0.84 -9.06
C ASP A 32 13.36 0.44 -7.85
N SER A 33 13.53 -0.80 -7.43
CA SER A 33 12.72 -1.38 -6.37
C SER A 33 12.79 -0.59 -5.07
N GLU A 34 13.99 -0.24 -4.63
CA GLU A 34 14.15 0.49 -3.38
C GLU A 34 13.53 1.88 -3.45
N GLY A 35 13.76 2.60 -4.55
CA GLY A 35 13.17 3.92 -4.73
C GLY A 35 11.66 3.89 -4.79
N PHE A 36 11.13 2.90 -5.50
CA PHE A 36 9.68 2.72 -5.62
C PHE A 36 9.03 2.49 -4.26
N TRP A 37 9.55 1.53 -3.49
CA TRP A 37 8.95 1.20 -2.20
C TRP A 37 9.21 2.26 -1.15
N LYS A 38 10.33 2.95 -1.22
CA LYS A 38 10.60 4.08 -0.34
C LYS A 38 9.58 5.20 -0.57
N LYS A 39 9.29 5.47 -1.82
CA LYS A 39 8.31 6.50 -2.18
C LYS A 39 6.92 6.15 -1.65
N HIS A 40 6.50 4.91 -1.83
CA HIS A 40 5.18 4.48 -1.38
C HIS A 40 5.09 4.32 0.13
N ALA A 41 6.20 4.04 0.78
CA ALA A 41 6.23 3.95 2.24
C ALA A 41 5.92 5.30 2.90
N LYS A 42 6.13 6.40 2.19
CA LYS A 42 5.83 7.74 2.72
C LYS A 42 4.33 7.99 2.88
N ARG A 43 3.51 7.17 2.28
CA ARG A 43 2.05 7.25 2.45
C ARG A 43 1.60 6.85 3.83
N ILE A 44 2.47 6.15 4.55
CA ILE A 44 2.18 5.60 5.86
C ILE A 44 2.83 6.47 6.93
N ASN A 45 2.13 6.63 8.06
CA ASN A 45 2.70 7.35 9.19
C ASN A 45 3.51 6.38 10.04
N TRP A 46 4.80 6.62 10.12
CA TRP A 46 5.73 5.79 10.88
C TRP A 46 5.95 6.37 12.28
N ILE A 47 5.99 5.50 13.28
CA ILE A 47 6.38 5.90 14.63
C ILE A 47 7.90 6.11 14.63
N LYS A 48 8.62 5.13 14.06
CA LYS A 48 10.06 5.23 13.85
C LYS A 48 10.33 4.96 12.39
N ASN A 49 10.99 5.89 11.71
CA ASN A 49 11.31 5.72 10.31
C ASN A 49 12.30 4.58 10.09
N PHE A 50 12.15 3.91 8.96
CA PHE A 50 13.08 2.87 8.55
C PHE A 50 14.35 3.51 7.97
N SER A 51 15.48 2.83 8.14
CA SER A 51 16.73 3.26 7.51
C SER A 51 17.03 2.50 6.24
N LYS A 52 16.51 1.26 6.13
CA LYS A 52 16.65 0.45 4.94
C LYS A 52 15.29 0.02 4.41
N VAL A 53 15.14 0.09 3.09
CA VAL A 53 13.90 -0.36 2.46
C VAL A 53 13.82 -1.88 2.48
N LYS A 54 14.88 -2.53 2.07
CA LYS A 54 14.92 -3.99 2.04
C LYS A 54 16.32 -4.51 2.32
N ASP A 55 16.37 -5.72 2.85
CA ASP A 55 17.61 -6.44 3.10
C ASP A 55 17.33 -7.90 2.82
N ILE A 56 17.76 -8.36 1.66
CA ILE A 56 17.37 -9.68 1.15
C ILE A 56 18.61 -10.46 0.74
N SER A 57 18.65 -11.72 1.14
CA SER A 57 19.71 -12.64 0.75
C SER A 57 19.11 -13.99 0.38
N PHE A 58 19.51 -14.51 -0.78
CA PHE A 58 19.11 -15.84 -1.23
C PHE A 58 20.26 -16.83 -1.17
N ASP A 59 21.32 -16.47 -0.43
CA ASP A 59 22.46 -17.37 -0.23
C ASP A 59 22.02 -18.59 0.57
N LYS A 60 22.51 -19.77 0.16
CA LYS A 60 22.14 -21.02 0.83
C LYS A 60 22.49 -21.04 2.30
N THR A 61 23.59 -20.39 2.66
CA THR A 61 24.06 -20.37 4.05
C THR A 61 23.46 -19.24 4.86
N ASP A 62 22.84 -18.25 4.20
CA ASP A 62 22.34 -17.06 4.88
C ASP A 62 21.12 -16.53 4.13
N LEU A 63 20.01 -17.27 4.25
CA LEU A 63 18.77 -16.91 3.58
C LEU A 63 17.89 -16.06 4.49
N TYR A 64 17.57 -14.84 4.04
CA TYR A 64 16.63 -13.99 4.77
C TYR A 64 15.98 -12.99 3.84
N ILE A 65 14.81 -12.55 4.23
CA ILE A 65 14.04 -11.52 3.51
C ILE A 65 13.48 -10.55 4.55
N LYS A 66 13.96 -9.32 4.50
CA LYS A 66 13.55 -8.29 5.46
C LYS A 66 13.15 -7.02 4.73
N TRP A 67 11.99 -6.49 5.08
CA TRP A 67 11.48 -5.24 4.52
C TRP A 67 11.24 -4.26 5.66
N PHE A 68 11.77 -3.04 5.51
CA PHE A 68 11.55 -1.97 6.50
C PHE A 68 11.84 -2.42 7.93
N GLU A 69 12.90 -3.20 8.10
CA GLU A 69 13.17 -3.94 9.34
C GLU A 69 13.18 -3.08 10.58
N ASP A 70 13.81 -1.91 10.51
CA ASP A 70 13.95 -1.03 11.66
C ASP A 70 12.84 0.00 11.80
N GLY A 71 11.85 -0.03 10.93
CA GLY A 71 10.70 0.86 11.02
C GLY A 71 9.63 0.29 11.95
N THR A 72 8.94 1.17 12.66
CA THR A 72 7.79 0.77 13.47
C THR A 72 6.60 1.66 13.14
N LEU A 73 5.42 1.09 13.18
CA LEU A 73 4.20 1.83 12.91
C LEU A 73 3.03 1.20 13.63
N ASN A 74 1.92 1.94 13.68
CA ASN A 74 0.68 1.45 14.23
C ASN A 74 -0.35 1.33 13.11
N VAL A 75 -0.87 0.13 12.91
CA VAL A 75 -1.79 -0.14 11.81
C VAL A 75 -3.11 0.61 11.99
N SER A 76 -3.68 0.58 13.19
CA SER A 76 -4.97 1.26 13.41
C SER A 76 -4.83 2.77 13.29
N ALA A 77 -3.72 3.34 13.71
CA ALA A 77 -3.48 4.77 13.52
C ALA A 77 -3.44 5.13 12.05
N ASN A 78 -2.81 4.29 11.24
CA ASN A 78 -2.72 4.53 9.80
C ASN A 78 -4.05 4.31 9.08
N CYS A 79 -4.79 3.30 9.48
CA CYS A 79 -6.03 2.95 8.80
C CYS A 79 -7.22 3.81 9.24
N ILE A 80 -7.22 4.25 10.48
CA ILE A 80 -8.38 4.92 11.07
C ILE A 80 -8.07 6.31 11.60
N ASP A 81 -7.20 6.39 12.59
CA ASP A 81 -7.03 7.62 13.38
C ASP A 81 -6.62 8.82 12.52
N ARG A 82 -5.69 8.63 11.59
CA ARG A 82 -5.22 9.74 10.76
C ARG A 82 -6.29 10.30 9.84
N HIS A 83 -7.31 9.51 9.55
CA HIS A 83 -8.39 9.93 8.65
C HIS A 83 -9.46 10.75 9.37
N LEU A 84 -9.43 10.76 10.67
CA LEU A 84 -10.37 11.58 11.45
C LEU A 84 -10.18 13.07 11.21
N LYS A 85 -8.98 13.47 10.80
CA LYS A 85 -8.66 14.86 10.56
C LYS A 85 -8.89 15.30 9.11
N SER A 86 -9.47 14.41 8.30
CA SER A 86 -9.71 14.68 6.90
C SER A 86 -11.18 14.45 6.55
N ASN A 87 -11.52 14.65 5.28
CA ASN A 87 -12.87 14.39 4.80
C ASN A 87 -13.29 12.95 4.94
N SER A 88 -12.33 12.06 5.15
CA SER A 88 -12.60 10.64 5.37
C SER A 88 -13.31 10.35 6.68
N ALA A 89 -13.42 11.35 7.55
CA ALA A 89 -14.15 11.19 8.81
C ALA A 89 -15.58 10.74 8.58
N VAL A 90 -16.19 11.15 7.48
CA VAL A 90 -17.56 10.73 7.15
C VAL A 90 -17.61 9.22 6.94
N SER A 91 -16.67 8.67 6.19
CA SER A 91 -16.60 7.22 5.95
C SER A 91 -16.36 6.47 7.24
N TYR A 92 -15.49 7.00 8.09
CA TYR A 92 -15.23 6.39 9.39
C TYR A 92 -16.50 6.32 10.23
N THR A 93 -17.28 7.40 10.23
CA THR A 93 -18.52 7.45 10.98
C THR A 93 -19.51 6.40 10.48
N HIS A 94 -19.58 6.22 9.18
CA HIS A 94 -20.45 5.20 8.59
C HIS A 94 -20.02 3.79 8.98
N LEU A 95 -18.73 3.50 8.93
CA LEU A 95 -18.20 2.22 9.35
C LEU A 95 -18.54 1.93 10.79
N ARG A 96 -18.39 2.93 11.63
CA ARG A 96 -18.66 2.78 13.04
C ARG A 96 -20.13 2.50 13.31
N ALA A 97 -21.00 3.16 12.57
CA ALA A 97 -22.43 2.91 12.69
C ALA A 97 -22.76 1.48 12.29
N HIS A 98 -22.12 0.96 11.26
CA HIS A 98 -22.29 -0.42 10.82
C HIS A 98 -21.85 -1.41 11.90
N GLU A 99 -20.70 -1.18 12.48
CA GLU A 99 -20.21 -2.04 13.55
C GLU A 99 -21.17 -2.09 14.72
N THR A 100 -21.65 -0.93 15.13
CA THR A 100 -22.61 -0.86 16.23
C THR A 100 -23.88 -1.60 15.90
N TYR A 101 -24.28 -1.52 14.66
CA TYR A 101 -25.50 -2.15 14.19
C TYR A 101 -25.40 -3.67 14.20
N ASP A 102 -24.24 -4.19 13.84
CA ASP A 102 -24.02 -5.61 13.74
C ASP A 102 -23.89 -6.29 15.10
N HIS A 103 -23.70 -5.54 16.12
CA HIS A 103 -23.64 -6.06 17.47
C HIS A 103 -25.04 -6.19 18.07
#